data_cf2cb241d483527c6e5ddd0055262aaf
#
_entry.id   cf2cb241d483527c6e5ddd0055262aaf
#
_cell.length_a   1.000
_cell.length_b   1.000
_cell.length_c   1.000
_cell.angle_alpha   90.00
_cell.angle_beta   90.00
_cell.angle_gamma   90.00
#
_symmetry.space_group_name_H-M   'P 1'
#
loop_
_entity.id
_entity.type
_entity.pdbx_description
1 polymer ?
#
loop_
_entity_poly.entity_id
_entity_poly.type
_entity_poly.pdbx_seq_one_letter_code
_entity_poly.pdbx_strand_id
1 'polypeptide(L)'
;MKTDPERFILDNAAIMHPPHVPELRLYLATEAHELWLKTEEELEEIGLPPPFWAFAWAGGQGLARYVLDHPESVSGKRVLDFASGSGLVAIAAAKAGAAKVLAADIDPWTQTAIRLNAALNSVDIGFTGVDLVGKPVEADVLLAGDVFYDRAFADLLLPWFLELTAKGVSVLVGDPGRAYLPKQRLFAEATYQVPVTRALEDSEVKKTTVWRFV
;
A
#
# COMPACT_ATOMS: atom_id res chain seq x y z
N MET A 1 -26.67 -12.00 -6.54
CA MET A 1 -25.89 -12.84 -5.59
C MET A 1 -24.71 -12.01 -5.15
N LYS A 2 -24.44 -11.81 -3.85
CA LYS A 2 -23.21 -11.14 -3.43
C LYS A 2 -22.02 -12.03 -3.81
N THR A 3 -21.10 -11.50 -4.60
CA THR A 3 -19.87 -12.20 -5.00
C THR A 3 -19.04 -12.46 -3.74
N ASP A 4 -18.59 -13.70 -3.56
CA ASP A 4 -17.68 -14.07 -2.47
C ASP A 4 -16.29 -13.49 -2.76
N PRO A 5 -15.78 -12.54 -1.95
CA PRO A 5 -14.50 -11.88 -2.22
C PRO A 5 -13.31 -12.84 -2.27
N GLU A 6 -13.30 -13.87 -1.41
CA GLU A 6 -12.19 -14.83 -1.37
C GLU A 6 -12.13 -15.65 -2.67
N ARG A 7 -13.25 -16.19 -3.07
CA ARG A 7 -13.35 -16.95 -4.31
C ARG A 7 -12.98 -16.08 -5.51
N PHE A 8 -13.48 -14.85 -5.56
CA PHE A 8 -13.17 -13.93 -6.64
C PHE A 8 -11.66 -13.65 -6.74
N ILE A 9 -10.99 -13.35 -5.60
CA ILE A 9 -9.54 -13.11 -5.58
C ILE A 9 -8.79 -14.36 -6.06
N LEU A 10 -9.14 -15.54 -5.56
CA LEU A 10 -8.48 -16.79 -5.94
C LEU A 10 -8.68 -17.16 -7.41
N ASP A 11 -9.86 -16.85 -7.98
CA ASP A 11 -10.18 -17.14 -9.39
C ASP A 11 -9.54 -16.11 -10.35
N ASN A 12 -9.20 -14.88 -9.88
CA ASN A 12 -8.75 -13.77 -10.73
C ASN A 12 -7.34 -13.24 -10.41
N ALA A 13 -6.63 -13.82 -9.46
CA ALA A 13 -5.26 -13.44 -9.13
C ALA A 13 -4.34 -14.66 -9.11
N ALA A 14 -3.06 -14.44 -9.36
CA ALA A 14 -2.02 -15.45 -9.24
C ALA A 14 -1.08 -15.12 -8.09
N ILE A 15 -0.44 -16.13 -7.50
CA ILE A 15 0.65 -15.90 -6.54
C ILE A 15 1.85 -15.37 -7.32
N MET A 16 2.21 -14.14 -7.02
CA MET A 16 3.32 -13.44 -7.65
C MET A 16 4.30 -12.92 -6.60
N HIS A 17 5.54 -12.72 -7.04
CA HIS A 17 6.58 -12.05 -6.29
C HIS A 17 6.74 -10.64 -6.83
N PRO A 18 6.46 -9.57 -6.05
CA PRO A 18 6.68 -8.20 -6.52
C PRO A 18 8.15 -8.03 -6.90
N PRO A 19 8.48 -7.50 -8.09
CA PRO A 19 9.85 -7.51 -8.62
C PRO A 19 10.89 -6.86 -7.72
N HIS A 20 10.49 -5.84 -6.96
CA HIS A 20 11.41 -5.10 -6.09
C HIS A 20 11.52 -5.67 -4.67
N VAL A 21 10.60 -6.58 -4.29
CA VAL A 21 10.59 -7.29 -3.01
C VAL A 21 10.26 -8.78 -3.21
N PRO A 22 11.12 -9.51 -3.93
CA PRO A 22 10.87 -10.89 -4.35
C PRO A 22 10.77 -11.88 -3.17
N GLU A 23 11.13 -11.46 -1.98
CA GLU A 23 10.97 -12.24 -0.74
C GLU A 23 9.51 -12.40 -0.32
N LEU A 24 8.61 -11.53 -0.84
CA LEU A 24 7.19 -11.54 -0.51
C LEU A 24 6.38 -12.26 -1.60
N ARG A 25 5.28 -12.85 -1.20
CA ARG A 25 4.31 -13.51 -2.09
C ARG A 25 2.95 -12.88 -1.92
N LEU A 26 2.31 -12.50 -3.01
CA LEU A 26 1.01 -11.86 -3.00
C LEU A 26 0.11 -12.46 -4.09
N TYR A 27 -1.17 -12.56 -3.82
CA TYR A 27 -2.19 -12.71 -4.86
C TYR A 27 -2.34 -11.38 -5.58
N LEU A 28 -1.87 -11.31 -6.82
CA LEU A 28 -1.94 -10.13 -7.68
C LEU A 28 -2.53 -10.50 -9.03
N ALA A 29 -3.22 -9.56 -9.66
CA ALA A 29 -3.65 -9.71 -11.04
C ALA A 29 -2.44 -9.67 -11.96
N THR A 30 -2.46 -10.49 -13.02
CA THR A 30 -1.46 -10.42 -14.10
C THR A 30 -1.83 -9.29 -15.06
N GLU A 31 -0.81 -8.71 -15.76
CA GLU A 31 -1.03 -7.62 -16.72
C GLU A 31 -2.04 -7.95 -17.82
N ALA A 32 -2.02 -9.20 -18.28
CA ALA A 32 -2.91 -9.69 -19.31
C ALA A 32 -4.31 -10.03 -18.79
N HIS A 33 -4.55 -9.82 -17.47
CA HIS A 33 -5.82 -10.20 -16.91
C HIS A 33 -6.87 -9.15 -17.27
N GLU A 34 -7.95 -9.63 -17.85
CA GLU A 34 -9.16 -8.86 -18.17
C GLU A 34 -9.76 -8.11 -16.96
N LEU A 35 -9.22 -8.36 -15.73
CA LEU A 35 -9.69 -7.72 -14.51
C LEU A 35 -9.57 -6.19 -14.58
N TRP A 36 -8.46 -5.68 -15.15
CA TRP A 36 -8.30 -4.23 -15.34
C TRP A 36 -9.21 -3.68 -16.44
N LEU A 37 -9.42 -4.45 -17.52
CA LEU A 37 -10.29 -4.02 -18.63
C LEU A 37 -11.78 -4.20 -18.34
N LYS A 38 -12.14 -5.21 -17.53
CA LYS A 38 -13.53 -5.41 -17.05
C LYS A 38 -13.89 -4.46 -15.92
N THR A 39 -12.91 -3.91 -15.19
CA THR A 39 -13.14 -3.22 -13.94
C THR A 39 -13.70 -1.81 -14.07
N GLU A 40 -13.47 -1.09 -15.16
CA GLU A 40 -14.08 0.24 -15.32
C GLU A 40 -15.57 0.15 -15.63
N GLU A 41 -15.99 -0.74 -16.52
CA GLU A 41 -17.43 -0.84 -16.90
C GLU A 41 -18.22 -1.79 -15.99
N GLU A 42 -17.69 -2.98 -15.66
CA GLU A 42 -18.41 -3.97 -14.84
C GLU A 42 -18.38 -3.68 -13.34
N LEU A 43 -17.34 -2.99 -12.83
CA LEU A 43 -17.30 -2.59 -11.42
C LEU A 43 -18.16 -1.35 -11.17
N GLU A 44 -18.25 -0.40 -12.11
CA GLU A 44 -19.23 0.69 -12.04
C GLU A 44 -20.67 0.15 -11.99
N GLU A 45 -21.00 -0.87 -12.80
CA GLU A 45 -22.32 -1.52 -12.80
C GLU A 45 -22.66 -2.22 -11.48
N ILE A 46 -21.67 -2.78 -10.78
CA ILE A 46 -21.85 -3.46 -9.49
C ILE A 46 -21.44 -2.60 -8.28
N GLY A 47 -21.04 -1.33 -8.52
CA GLY A 47 -20.74 -0.35 -7.48
C GLY A 47 -19.46 -0.64 -6.70
N LEU A 48 -18.49 -1.32 -7.31
CA LEU A 48 -17.19 -1.62 -6.70
C LEU A 48 -16.13 -0.59 -7.14
N PRO A 49 -15.23 -0.18 -6.24
CA PRO A 49 -14.11 0.69 -6.60
C PRO A 49 -13.09 -0.06 -7.48
N PRO A 50 -12.21 0.66 -8.22
CA PRO A 50 -11.10 0.04 -8.94
C PRO A 50 -10.26 -0.87 -8.03
N PRO A 51 -9.84 -2.08 -8.50
CA PRO A 51 -9.21 -3.08 -7.65
C PRO A 51 -7.74 -2.75 -7.36
N PHE A 52 -7.47 -1.63 -6.70
CA PHE A 52 -6.11 -1.21 -6.35
C PHE A 52 -5.35 -2.26 -5.52
N TRP A 53 -6.08 -3.08 -4.75
CA TRP A 53 -5.54 -4.21 -3.99
C TRP A 53 -4.90 -5.30 -4.85
N ALA A 54 -5.28 -5.38 -6.12
CA ALA A 54 -4.81 -6.44 -7.03
C ALA A 54 -3.42 -6.18 -7.62
N PHE A 55 -2.76 -5.07 -7.26
CA PHE A 55 -1.50 -4.66 -7.88
C PHE A 55 -0.45 -4.26 -6.84
N ALA A 56 0.83 -4.54 -7.16
CA ALA A 56 1.97 -4.06 -6.39
C ALA A 56 2.48 -2.73 -6.99
N TRP A 57 1.92 -1.62 -6.53
CA TRP A 57 2.25 -0.28 -7.01
C TRP A 57 3.70 0.11 -6.69
N ALA A 58 4.29 0.98 -7.50
CA ALA A 58 5.70 1.35 -7.41
C ALA A 58 6.08 1.97 -6.05
N GLY A 59 5.24 2.86 -5.51
CA GLY A 59 5.47 3.48 -4.20
C GLY A 59 5.42 2.46 -3.08
N GLY A 60 4.44 1.56 -3.11
CA GLY A 60 4.33 0.46 -2.16
C GLY A 60 5.53 -0.48 -2.21
N GLN A 61 6.01 -0.86 -3.41
CA GLN A 61 7.20 -1.70 -3.56
C GLN A 61 8.48 -1.02 -3.03
N GLY A 62 8.69 0.27 -3.36
CA GLY A 62 9.83 1.03 -2.86
C GLY A 62 9.82 1.17 -1.34
N LEU A 63 8.65 1.45 -0.75
CA LEU A 63 8.49 1.57 0.70
C LEU A 63 8.69 0.21 1.40
N ALA A 64 8.13 -0.87 0.86
CA ALA A 64 8.33 -2.23 1.39
C ALA A 64 9.82 -2.63 1.35
N ARG A 65 10.53 -2.32 0.25
CA ARG A 65 11.99 -2.56 0.15
C ARG A 65 12.75 -1.77 1.23
N TYR A 66 12.44 -0.49 1.40
CA TYR A 66 13.06 0.34 2.42
C TYR A 66 12.88 -0.25 3.82
N VAL A 67 11.67 -0.65 4.17
CA VAL A 67 11.35 -1.24 5.48
C VAL A 67 12.12 -2.55 5.72
N LEU A 68 12.27 -3.39 4.69
CA LEU A 68 13.05 -4.64 4.80
C LEU A 68 14.55 -4.39 4.90
N ASP A 69 15.08 -3.37 4.21
CA ASP A 69 16.50 -3.00 4.26
C ASP A 69 16.85 -2.22 5.54
N HIS A 70 15.87 -1.52 6.14
CA HIS A 70 15.99 -0.69 7.33
C HIS A 70 15.00 -1.11 8.42
N PRO A 71 15.13 -2.35 8.97
CA PRO A 71 14.17 -2.88 9.92
C PRO A 71 14.03 -2.03 11.18
N GLU A 72 15.06 -1.27 11.57
CA GLU A 72 15.02 -0.30 12.69
C GLU A 72 13.94 0.78 12.51
N SER A 73 13.48 1.02 11.30
CA SER A 73 12.40 1.95 11.01
C SER A 73 11.07 1.50 11.64
N VAL A 74 10.85 0.19 11.77
CA VAL A 74 9.58 -0.41 12.23
C VAL A 74 9.73 -1.44 13.36
N SER A 75 10.90 -2.01 13.57
CA SER A 75 11.12 -3.09 14.53
C SER A 75 10.75 -2.68 15.96
N GLY A 76 9.96 -3.52 16.63
CA GLY A 76 9.44 -3.26 17.96
C GLY A 76 8.36 -2.18 18.08
N LYS A 77 7.92 -1.58 16.96
CA LYS A 77 6.97 -0.48 16.90
C LYS A 77 5.57 -0.93 16.51
N ARG A 78 4.58 -0.12 16.85
CA ARG A 78 3.21 -0.23 16.33
C ARG A 78 3.16 0.48 14.98
N VAL A 79 2.82 -0.25 13.94
CA VAL A 79 2.80 0.23 12.54
C VAL A 79 1.38 0.30 12.03
N LEU A 80 1.03 1.41 11.41
CA LEU A 80 -0.18 1.58 10.60
C LEU A 80 0.25 1.62 9.13
N ASP A 81 -0.22 0.67 8.32
CA ASP A 81 -0.14 0.74 6.85
C ASP A 81 -1.45 1.32 6.34
N PHE A 82 -1.40 2.56 5.86
CA PHE A 82 -2.55 3.35 5.42
C PHE A 82 -2.74 3.26 3.91
N ALA A 83 -3.98 3.08 3.46
CA ALA A 83 -4.35 2.76 2.08
C ALA A 83 -3.59 1.52 1.59
N SER A 84 -3.71 0.45 2.36
CA SER A 84 -2.82 -0.72 2.36
C SER A 84 -2.93 -1.57 1.08
N GLY A 85 -4.05 -1.51 0.36
CA GLY A 85 -4.30 -2.24 -0.87
C GLY A 85 -4.04 -3.74 -0.74
N SER A 86 -3.00 -4.25 -1.38
CA SER A 86 -2.62 -5.67 -1.31
C SER A 86 -2.06 -6.13 0.05
N GLY A 87 -1.76 -5.19 0.97
CA GLY A 87 -1.05 -5.47 2.22
C GLY A 87 0.47 -5.60 2.07
N LEU A 88 1.02 -5.24 0.92
CA LEU A 88 2.45 -5.37 0.62
C LEU A 88 3.33 -4.73 1.70
N VAL A 89 3.04 -3.49 2.06
CA VAL A 89 3.84 -2.71 3.02
C VAL A 89 3.62 -3.21 4.45
N ALA A 90 2.38 -3.56 4.81
CA ALA A 90 2.05 -4.18 6.09
C ALA A 90 2.80 -5.50 6.30
N ILE A 91 2.86 -6.36 5.26
CA ILE A 91 3.59 -7.64 5.31
C ILE A 91 5.09 -7.39 5.46
N ALA A 92 5.66 -6.43 4.73
CA ALA A 92 7.05 -6.04 4.88
C ALA A 92 7.36 -5.57 6.31
N ALA A 93 6.50 -4.72 6.89
CA ALA A 93 6.65 -4.24 8.27
C ALA A 93 6.60 -5.37 9.30
N ALA A 94 5.66 -6.33 9.15
CA ALA A 94 5.58 -7.49 10.01
C ALA A 94 6.84 -8.37 9.92
N LYS A 95 7.35 -8.62 8.71
CA LYS A 95 8.61 -9.37 8.49
C LYS A 95 9.84 -8.64 9.03
N ALA A 96 9.84 -7.32 9.01
CA ALA A 96 10.91 -6.49 9.58
C ALA A 96 10.84 -6.36 11.12
N GLY A 97 9.92 -7.09 11.78
CA GLY A 97 9.86 -7.19 13.23
C GLY A 97 9.04 -6.11 13.92
N ALA A 98 8.06 -5.49 13.23
CA ALA A 98 7.08 -4.64 13.90
C ALA A 98 6.37 -5.38 15.03
N ALA A 99 6.16 -4.73 16.18
CA ALA A 99 5.49 -5.35 17.33
C ALA A 99 4.00 -5.58 17.08
N LYS A 100 3.38 -4.70 16.29
CA LYS A 100 1.99 -4.81 15.84
C LYS A 100 1.84 -4.10 14.51
N VAL A 101 1.11 -4.70 13.59
CA VAL A 101 0.77 -4.09 12.31
C VAL A 101 -0.75 -4.02 12.16
N LEU A 102 -1.24 -2.84 11.82
CA LEU A 102 -2.61 -2.59 11.44
C LEU A 102 -2.62 -2.10 10.00
N ALA A 103 -3.29 -2.81 9.12
CA ALA A 103 -3.58 -2.37 7.77
C ALA A 103 -4.94 -1.64 7.74
N ALA A 104 -4.99 -0.47 7.12
CA ALA A 104 -6.21 0.32 7.00
C ALA A 104 -6.50 0.59 5.53
N ASP A 105 -7.72 0.26 5.11
CA ASP A 105 -8.20 0.55 3.77
C ASP A 105 -9.73 0.60 3.75
N ILE A 106 -10.29 1.53 2.99
CA ILE A 106 -11.75 1.70 2.89
C ILE A 106 -12.41 0.77 1.87
N ASP A 107 -11.62 0.18 0.97
CA ASP A 107 -12.12 -0.81 0.03
C ASP A 107 -12.44 -2.12 0.77
N PRO A 108 -13.69 -2.61 0.73
CA PRO A 108 -14.09 -3.81 1.46
C PRO A 108 -13.39 -5.10 0.97
N TRP A 109 -12.86 -5.13 -0.26
CA TRP A 109 -12.14 -6.27 -0.82
C TRP A 109 -10.73 -6.41 -0.24
N THR A 110 -10.14 -5.29 0.16
CA THR A 110 -8.80 -5.22 0.75
C THR A 110 -8.65 -6.10 1.98
N GLN A 111 -9.68 -6.20 2.84
CA GLN A 111 -9.63 -7.09 4.01
C GLN A 111 -9.33 -8.53 3.62
N THR A 112 -9.99 -9.04 2.59
CA THR A 112 -9.80 -10.42 2.13
C THR A 112 -8.44 -10.57 1.45
N ALA A 113 -8.04 -9.62 0.62
CA ALA A 113 -6.74 -9.63 -0.05
C ALA A 113 -5.58 -9.64 0.96
N ILE A 114 -5.62 -8.77 1.97
CA ILE A 114 -4.61 -8.70 3.03
C ILE A 114 -4.56 -10.01 3.83
N ARG A 115 -5.70 -10.56 4.21
CA ARG A 115 -5.76 -11.83 4.94
C ARG A 115 -5.11 -12.98 4.17
N LEU A 116 -5.42 -13.11 2.89
CA LEU A 116 -4.83 -14.13 2.01
C LEU A 116 -3.32 -13.91 1.85
N ASN A 117 -2.90 -12.68 1.60
CA ASN A 117 -1.50 -12.32 1.41
C ASN A 117 -0.67 -12.46 2.70
N ALA A 118 -1.22 -12.11 3.85
CA ALA A 118 -0.59 -12.31 5.15
C ALA A 118 -0.37 -13.82 5.43
N ALA A 119 -1.37 -14.66 5.14
CA ALA A 119 -1.26 -16.11 5.26
C ALA A 119 -0.15 -16.69 4.37
N LEU A 120 -0.05 -16.25 3.10
CA LEU A 120 1.04 -16.66 2.20
C LEU A 120 2.43 -16.36 2.77
N ASN A 121 2.56 -15.28 3.52
CA ASN A 121 3.83 -14.81 4.09
C ASN A 121 4.04 -15.23 5.55
N SER A 122 3.08 -15.97 6.15
CA SER A 122 3.14 -16.43 7.54
C SER A 122 3.31 -15.28 8.54
N VAL A 123 2.58 -14.19 8.35
CA VAL A 123 2.55 -13.02 9.24
C VAL A 123 1.13 -12.75 9.73
N ASP A 124 1.03 -12.13 10.92
CA ASP A 124 -0.23 -11.68 11.50
C ASP A 124 -0.39 -10.15 11.30
N ILE A 125 -1.51 -9.75 10.72
CA ILE A 125 -1.82 -8.34 10.41
C ILE A 125 -3.27 -8.08 10.79
N GLY A 126 -3.48 -7.09 11.67
CA GLY A 126 -4.81 -6.56 11.95
C GLY A 126 -5.34 -5.75 10.77
N PHE A 127 -6.66 -5.68 10.62
CA PHE A 127 -7.30 -4.88 9.57
C PHE A 127 -8.36 -3.94 10.14
N THR A 128 -8.51 -2.77 9.52
CA THR A 128 -9.66 -1.87 9.73
C THR A 128 -10.13 -1.28 8.40
N GLY A 129 -11.44 -1.34 8.16
CA GLY A 129 -12.11 -0.68 7.02
C GLY A 129 -12.62 0.73 7.36
N VAL A 130 -12.21 1.28 8.50
CA VAL A 130 -12.63 2.63 8.92
C VAL A 130 -11.78 3.67 8.20
N ASP A 131 -12.42 4.69 7.63
CA ASP A 131 -11.72 5.88 7.17
C ASP A 131 -11.03 6.58 8.35
N LEU A 132 -9.70 6.62 8.32
CA LEU A 132 -8.85 7.18 9.39
C LEU A 132 -8.39 8.61 9.11
N VAL A 133 -8.67 9.18 7.94
CA VAL A 133 -8.24 10.54 7.59
C VAL A 133 -8.77 11.56 8.59
N GLY A 134 -7.87 12.39 9.10
CA GLY A 134 -8.18 13.40 10.13
C GLY A 134 -8.45 12.84 11.54
N LYS A 135 -8.28 11.53 11.77
CA LYS A 135 -8.48 10.91 13.07
C LYS A 135 -7.15 10.65 13.79
N PRO A 136 -7.13 10.63 15.13
CA PRO A 136 -5.98 10.17 15.88
C PRO A 136 -5.74 8.68 15.64
N VAL A 137 -4.49 8.26 15.58
CA VAL A 137 -4.08 6.86 15.40
C VAL A 137 -3.16 6.41 16.53
N GLU A 138 -3.28 5.15 16.92
CA GLU A 138 -2.42 4.52 17.93
C GLU A 138 -1.27 3.79 17.23
N ALA A 139 -0.37 4.54 16.60
CA ALA A 139 0.80 4.02 15.91
C ALA A 139 2.03 4.84 16.21
N ASP A 140 3.19 4.19 16.20
CA ASP A 140 4.50 4.83 16.31
C ASP A 140 5.02 5.21 14.91
N VAL A 141 4.59 4.44 13.89
CA VAL A 141 4.94 4.64 12.48
C VAL A 141 3.70 4.51 11.61
N LEU A 142 3.49 5.45 10.67
CA LEU A 142 2.54 5.34 9.60
C LEU A 142 3.31 5.16 8.29
N LEU A 143 2.92 4.16 7.53
CA LEU A 143 3.43 3.84 6.20
C LEU A 143 2.31 4.07 5.17
N ALA A 144 2.63 4.69 4.02
CA ALA A 144 1.67 4.88 2.94
C ALA A 144 2.37 4.80 1.56
N GLY A 145 1.88 3.95 0.68
CA GLY A 145 2.39 3.81 -0.69
C GLY A 145 1.45 4.43 -1.71
N ASP A 146 1.98 5.24 -2.65
CA ASP A 146 1.24 5.77 -3.80
C ASP A 146 -0.01 6.62 -3.49
N VAL A 147 -0.06 7.33 -2.37
CA VAL A 147 -1.28 8.02 -1.91
C VAL A 147 -1.49 9.43 -2.49
N PHE A 148 -0.51 9.99 -3.23
CA PHE A 148 -0.58 11.37 -3.76
C PHE A 148 -0.94 11.46 -5.25
N TYR A 149 -1.78 10.55 -5.74
CA TYR A 149 -2.21 10.50 -7.14
C TYR A 149 -3.44 11.37 -7.45
N ASP A 150 -4.27 11.65 -6.46
CA ASP A 150 -5.49 12.48 -6.57
C ASP A 150 -5.35 13.75 -5.74
N ARG A 151 -5.81 14.91 -6.29
CA ARG A 151 -5.66 16.21 -5.65
C ARG A 151 -6.51 16.35 -4.38
N ALA A 152 -7.77 15.96 -4.46
CA ALA A 152 -8.69 16.14 -3.33
C ALA A 152 -8.23 15.24 -2.16
N PHE A 153 -7.78 14.03 -2.46
CA PHE A 153 -7.23 13.12 -1.47
C PHE A 153 -5.92 13.66 -0.86
N ALA A 154 -5.01 14.17 -1.68
CA ALA A 154 -3.76 14.79 -1.21
C ALA A 154 -4.01 16.00 -0.30
N ASP A 155 -5.00 16.84 -0.63
CA ASP A 155 -5.41 18.01 0.17
C ASP A 155 -5.96 17.62 1.55
N LEU A 156 -6.54 16.41 1.71
CA LEU A 156 -6.96 15.85 2.99
C LEU A 156 -5.82 15.18 3.76
N LEU A 157 -4.92 14.48 3.06
CA LEU A 157 -3.81 13.76 3.68
C LEU A 157 -2.74 14.68 4.26
N LEU A 158 -2.39 15.74 3.55
CA LEU A 158 -1.29 16.61 3.95
C LEU A 158 -1.45 17.17 5.37
N PRO A 159 -2.58 17.83 5.74
CA PRO A 159 -2.74 18.33 7.11
C PRO A 159 -2.77 17.21 8.14
N TRP A 160 -3.35 16.07 7.83
CA TRP A 160 -3.41 14.93 8.73
C TRP A 160 -2.02 14.33 8.99
N PHE A 161 -1.20 14.12 7.96
CA PHE A 161 0.16 13.59 8.12
C PHE A 161 1.06 14.55 8.90
N LEU A 162 0.92 15.87 8.66
CA LEU A 162 1.62 16.89 9.45
C LEU A 162 1.19 16.89 10.92
N GLU A 163 -0.10 16.73 11.21
CA GLU A 163 -0.60 16.62 12.57
C GLU A 163 -0.04 15.37 13.28
N LEU A 164 -0.04 14.21 12.61
CA LEU A 164 0.52 12.99 13.15
C LEU A 164 2.02 13.13 13.41
N THR A 165 2.76 13.73 12.49
CA THR A 165 4.19 14.02 12.66
C THR A 165 4.45 14.94 13.86
N ALA A 166 3.66 16.00 14.02
CA ALA A 166 3.73 16.89 15.18
C ALA A 166 3.42 16.19 16.52
N LYS A 167 2.67 15.09 16.48
CA LYS A 167 2.38 14.23 17.65
C LYS A 167 3.42 13.14 17.88
N GLY A 168 4.49 13.10 17.08
CA GLY A 168 5.59 12.14 17.22
C GLY A 168 5.42 10.82 16.45
N VAL A 169 4.42 10.69 15.59
CA VAL A 169 4.31 9.55 14.67
C VAL A 169 5.29 9.74 13.52
N SER A 170 6.13 8.74 13.24
CA SER A 170 6.98 8.73 12.06
C SER A 170 6.15 8.42 10.82
N VAL A 171 5.96 9.38 9.92
CA VAL A 171 5.19 9.20 8.69
C VAL A 171 6.14 8.99 7.52
N LEU A 172 6.12 7.81 6.89
CA LEU A 172 6.92 7.42 5.73
C LEU A 172 6.00 7.15 4.52
N VAL A 173 6.38 7.72 3.39
CA VAL A 173 5.61 7.60 2.15
C VAL A 173 6.52 7.10 1.03
N GLY A 174 6.11 6.03 0.33
CA GLY A 174 6.73 5.59 -0.91
C GLY A 174 6.00 6.20 -2.10
N ASP A 175 6.73 6.94 -2.96
CA ASP A 175 6.11 7.67 -4.07
C ASP A 175 7.00 7.72 -5.32
N PRO A 176 6.47 7.36 -6.51
CA PRO A 176 7.21 7.42 -7.77
C PRO A 176 7.21 8.81 -8.43
N GLY A 177 6.82 9.85 -7.72
CA GLY A 177 6.70 11.21 -8.24
C GLY A 177 5.30 11.56 -8.70
N ARG A 178 4.28 11.11 -7.95
CA ARG A 178 2.87 11.45 -8.21
C ARG A 178 2.66 12.97 -8.22
N ALA A 179 1.65 13.43 -8.95
CA ALA A 179 1.45 14.85 -9.29
C ALA A 179 1.26 15.76 -8.06
N TYR A 180 0.70 15.23 -6.98
CA TYR A 180 0.32 16.00 -5.79
C TYR A 180 1.21 15.75 -4.57
N LEU A 181 2.39 15.10 -4.76
CA LEU A 181 3.36 14.88 -3.69
C LEU A 181 3.87 16.21 -3.11
N PRO A 182 3.72 16.48 -1.78
CA PRO A 182 4.06 17.77 -1.16
C PRO A 182 5.56 17.88 -0.81
N LYS A 183 6.44 17.89 -1.80
CA LYS A 183 7.91 17.79 -1.66
C LYS A 183 8.52 18.76 -0.65
N GLN A 184 7.92 19.95 -0.43
CA GLN A 184 8.44 20.95 0.51
C GLN A 184 8.33 20.51 1.98
N ARG A 185 7.57 19.48 2.29
CA ARG A 185 7.32 18.94 3.63
C ARG A 185 7.95 17.57 3.84
N LEU A 186 8.87 17.20 2.94
CA LEU A 186 9.40 15.86 2.87
C LEU A 186 10.92 15.86 2.87
N PHE A 187 11.48 14.90 3.60
CA PHE A 187 12.90 14.55 3.55
C PHE A 187 13.06 13.21 2.84
N ALA A 188 13.96 13.12 1.86
CA ALA A 188 14.21 11.89 1.13
C ALA A 188 15.09 10.93 1.94
N GLU A 189 14.58 9.74 2.26
CA GLU A 189 15.31 8.71 3.00
C GLU A 189 16.10 7.79 2.04
N ALA A 190 15.45 7.32 0.99
CA ALA A 190 16.04 6.43 -0.01
C ALA A 190 15.37 6.59 -1.37
N THR A 191 16.08 6.20 -2.43
CA THR A 191 15.53 6.18 -3.79
C THR A 191 15.87 4.87 -4.48
N TYR A 192 14.87 4.26 -5.11
CA TYR A 192 14.95 2.98 -5.78
C TYR A 192 14.54 3.08 -7.25
N GLN A 193 15.09 2.21 -8.09
CA GLN A 193 14.60 1.95 -9.44
C GLN A 193 13.68 0.73 -9.37
N VAL A 194 12.38 0.97 -9.29
CA VAL A 194 11.38 -0.08 -9.10
C VAL A 194 10.92 -0.60 -10.44
N PRO A 195 11.15 -1.88 -10.76
CA PRO A 195 10.58 -2.49 -11.96
C PRO A 195 9.06 -2.52 -11.84
N VAL A 196 8.39 -2.10 -12.90
CA VAL A 196 6.94 -2.06 -13.02
C VAL A 196 6.54 -2.50 -14.42
N THR A 197 5.25 -2.60 -14.65
CA THR A 197 4.74 -2.98 -15.95
C THR A 197 4.12 -1.79 -16.64
N ARG A 198 4.30 -1.68 -17.95
CA ARG A 198 3.77 -0.58 -18.75
C ARG A 198 2.25 -0.47 -18.68
N ALA A 199 1.57 -1.59 -18.45
CA ALA A 199 0.12 -1.61 -18.33
C ALA A 199 -0.37 -0.84 -17.08
N LEU A 200 0.46 -0.78 -16.02
CA LEU A 200 0.10 -0.13 -14.75
C LEU A 200 0.68 1.28 -14.61
N GLU A 201 1.89 1.51 -15.13
CA GLU A 201 2.69 2.68 -14.72
C GLU A 201 3.31 3.48 -15.88
N ASP A 202 2.87 3.31 -17.12
CA ASP A 202 3.38 4.00 -18.33
C ASP A 202 4.89 3.80 -18.61
N SER A 203 5.59 2.97 -17.84
CA SER A 203 7.01 2.71 -17.97
C SER A 203 7.37 1.31 -17.47
N GLU A 204 8.60 0.86 -17.72
CA GLU A 204 9.11 -0.43 -17.22
C GLU A 204 9.85 -0.29 -15.89
N VAL A 205 10.24 0.94 -15.54
CA VAL A 205 10.93 1.26 -14.29
C VAL A 205 10.45 2.62 -13.80
N LYS A 206 10.09 2.70 -12.52
CA LYS A 206 9.78 3.96 -11.83
C LYS A 206 10.86 4.31 -10.83
N LYS A 207 11.34 5.55 -10.91
CA LYS A 207 12.18 6.12 -9.86
C LYS A 207 11.29 6.44 -8.65
N THR A 208 11.32 5.58 -7.65
CA THR A 208 10.51 5.68 -6.43
C THR A 208 11.37 6.16 -5.27
N THR A 209 10.92 7.19 -4.57
CA THR A 209 11.59 7.72 -3.38
C THR A 209 10.74 7.44 -2.15
N VAL A 210 11.39 6.99 -1.09
CA VAL A 210 10.81 6.94 0.24
C VAL A 210 11.06 8.27 0.93
N TRP A 211 9.99 8.88 1.37
CA TRP A 211 9.96 10.21 1.96
C TRP A 211 9.51 10.14 3.41
N ARG A 212 10.14 10.92 4.28
CA ARG A 212 9.69 11.17 5.64
C ARG A 212 9.11 12.57 5.76
N PHE A 213 7.94 12.68 6.38
CA PHE A 213 7.35 13.97 6.74
C PHE A 213 8.18 14.67 7.82
N VAL A 214 8.35 16.00 7.67
CA VAL A 214 9.12 16.88 8.57
C VAL A 214 8.32 18.11 8.96
#